data_594957e29f9f07006476a83a71218f5c
#
_entry.id   594957e29f9f07006476a83a71218f5c
#
_cell.length_a   1.000
_cell.length_b   1.000
_cell.length_c   1.000
_cell.angle_alpha   90.00
_cell.angle_beta   90.00
_cell.angle_gamma   90.00
#
_symmetry.space_group_name_H-M   'P 1'
#
loop_
_entity.id
_entity.type
_entity.pdbx_description
1 polymer ?
#
loop_
_entity_poly.entity_id
_entity_poly.type
_entity_poly.pdbx_seq_one_letter_code
_entity_poly.pdbx_strand_id
1 'polypeptide(L)'
;MLDGLFVTPAVTAIAEALASARADGKVAVIGSAKLARALAHNRDVVPVGLPARAAKKAPNHLADLSTVEPASLAAVVGVDIATTDAWAERLAAWSRVVRDGGAIIVVDRGHAVLASSRALCAGLSELEQRHAGRSVVTSGLVTHLD
;
A
#
# COMPACT_ATOMS: atom_id res chain seq x y z
N MET A 1 -19.51 -5.96 -9.80
CA MET A 1 -20.38 -5.59 -8.68
C MET A 1 -19.93 -6.18 -7.35
N LEU A 2 -19.66 -7.49 -7.29
CA LEU A 2 -19.11 -8.07 -6.07
C LEU A 2 -17.78 -7.42 -5.66
N ASP A 3 -16.98 -7.03 -6.63
CA ASP A 3 -15.70 -6.34 -6.38
C ASP A 3 -15.88 -4.98 -5.70
N GLY A 4 -16.98 -4.28 -5.99
CA GLY A 4 -17.29 -3.02 -5.34
C GLY A 4 -17.60 -3.17 -3.86
N LEU A 5 -18.18 -4.30 -3.45
CA LEU A 5 -18.47 -4.59 -2.06
C LEU A 5 -17.21 -4.82 -1.21
N PHE A 6 -16.13 -5.32 -1.84
CA PHE A 6 -14.86 -5.56 -1.14
C PHE A 6 -13.94 -4.35 -1.22
N VAL A 7 -13.88 -3.70 -2.39
CA VAL A 7 -12.97 -2.57 -2.63
C VAL A 7 -13.40 -1.34 -1.83
N THR A 8 -14.70 -1.02 -1.77
CA THR A 8 -15.17 0.20 -1.13
C THR A 8 -14.83 0.28 0.36
N PRO A 9 -15.07 -0.77 1.19
CA PRO A 9 -14.65 -0.73 2.58
C PRO A 9 -13.13 -0.61 2.74
N ALA A 10 -12.36 -1.32 1.91
CA ALA A 10 -10.90 -1.24 1.95
C ALA A 10 -10.42 0.17 1.57
N VAL A 11 -11.02 0.77 0.55
CA VAL A 11 -10.67 2.14 0.12
C VAL A 11 -10.90 3.14 1.25
N THR A 12 -12.01 3.04 1.95
CA THR A 12 -12.29 3.90 3.10
C THR A 12 -11.24 3.73 4.20
N ALA A 13 -10.91 2.50 4.54
CA ALA A 13 -9.89 2.21 5.55
C ALA A 13 -8.50 2.70 5.13
N ILE A 14 -8.15 2.55 3.86
CA ILE A 14 -6.90 3.07 3.32
C ILE A 14 -6.86 4.60 3.39
N ALA A 15 -7.95 5.26 3.00
CA ALA A 15 -8.04 6.71 3.05
C ALA A 15 -7.89 7.23 4.48
N GLU A 16 -8.48 6.55 5.46
CA GLU A 16 -8.32 6.88 6.87
C GLU A 16 -6.87 6.71 7.34
N ALA A 17 -6.21 5.62 6.90
CA ALA A 17 -4.81 5.37 7.24
C ALA A 17 -3.90 6.43 6.65
N LEU A 18 -4.13 6.83 5.41
CA LEU A 18 -3.36 7.90 4.74
C LEU A 18 -3.55 9.24 5.47
N ALA A 19 -4.76 9.55 5.86
CA ALA A 19 -5.05 10.77 6.60
C ALA A 19 -4.39 10.78 7.99
N SER A 20 -4.46 9.66 8.72
CA SER A 20 -3.81 9.52 10.02
C SER A 20 -2.30 9.68 9.93
N ALA A 21 -1.70 9.17 8.87
CA ALA A 21 -0.26 9.27 8.65
C ALA A 21 0.15 10.61 8.06
N ARG A 22 -0.79 11.48 7.74
CA ARG A 22 -0.54 12.77 7.05
C ARG A 22 0.28 12.55 5.77
N ALA A 23 -0.10 11.53 5.03
CA ALA A 23 0.62 11.10 3.82
C ALA A 23 0.19 11.94 2.61
N ASP A 24 0.57 13.21 2.62
CA ASP A 24 0.31 14.13 1.51
C ASP A 24 1.39 13.97 0.45
N GLY A 25 1.00 13.74 -0.78
CA GLY A 25 1.91 13.56 -1.89
C GLY A 25 1.60 12.30 -2.70
N LYS A 26 2.56 11.86 -3.49
CA LYS A 26 2.38 10.75 -4.41
C LYS A 26 2.32 9.42 -3.66
N VAL A 27 1.33 8.59 -4.01
CA VAL A 27 1.10 7.28 -3.43
C VAL A 27 1.21 6.22 -4.51
N ALA A 28 2.05 5.21 -4.31
CA ALA A 28 2.11 4.06 -5.21
C ALA A 28 1.10 3.01 -4.74
N VAL A 29 0.32 2.47 -5.68
CA VAL A 29 -0.62 1.38 -5.40
C VAL A 29 -0.18 0.16 -6.20
N ILE A 30 0.17 -0.91 -5.50
CA ILE A 30 0.79 -2.09 -6.09
C ILE A 30 -0.20 -3.22 -6.22
N GLY A 31 -0.30 -3.77 -7.44
CA GLY A 31 -1.02 -5.01 -7.68
C GLY A 31 -2.53 -4.91 -7.78
N SER A 32 -3.11 -3.72 -7.71
CA SER A 32 -4.56 -3.57 -7.81
C SER A 32 -4.95 -2.33 -8.62
N ALA A 33 -5.46 -2.56 -9.82
CA ALA A 33 -5.99 -1.50 -10.68
C ALA A 33 -7.21 -0.83 -10.05
N LYS A 34 -8.05 -1.59 -9.37
CA LYS A 34 -9.28 -1.08 -8.75
C LYS A 34 -8.98 -0.14 -7.60
N LEU A 35 -8.07 -0.53 -6.71
CA LEU A 35 -7.64 0.33 -5.61
C LEU A 35 -6.95 1.60 -6.14
N ALA A 36 -6.07 1.47 -7.14
CA ALA A 36 -5.40 2.60 -7.74
C ALA A 36 -6.40 3.60 -8.31
N ARG A 37 -7.38 3.11 -9.06
CA ARG A 37 -8.41 3.96 -9.67
C ARG A 37 -9.27 4.65 -8.62
N ALA A 38 -9.67 3.91 -7.59
CA ALA A 38 -10.51 4.47 -6.53
C ALA A 38 -9.78 5.55 -5.72
N LEU A 39 -8.52 5.32 -5.38
CA LEU A 39 -7.72 6.29 -4.62
C LEU A 39 -7.33 7.51 -5.47
N ALA A 40 -7.22 7.35 -6.79
CA ALA A 40 -6.86 8.43 -7.69
C ALA A 40 -7.90 9.56 -7.76
N HIS A 41 -9.13 9.34 -7.29
CA HIS A 41 -10.13 10.38 -7.23
C HIS A 41 -9.71 11.57 -6.36
N ASN A 42 -8.97 11.31 -5.28
CA ASN A 42 -8.61 12.34 -4.30
C ASN A 42 -7.10 12.45 -4.05
N ARG A 43 -6.29 11.64 -4.74
CA ARG A 43 -4.86 11.59 -4.47
C ARG A 43 -4.07 11.40 -5.77
N ASP A 44 -2.81 11.79 -5.72
CA ASP A 44 -1.85 11.55 -6.81
C ASP A 44 -1.36 10.11 -6.69
N VAL A 45 -1.88 9.23 -7.53
CA VAL A 45 -1.63 7.79 -7.46
C VAL A 45 -0.82 7.32 -8.65
N VAL A 46 0.17 6.47 -8.38
CA VAL A 46 0.96 5.77 -9.39
C VAL A 46 0.64 4.27 -9.29
N PRO A 47 -0.02 3.68 -10.29
CA PRO A 47 -0.24 2.24 -10.30
C PRO A 47 1.07 1.50 -10.60
N VAL A 48 1.31 0.40 -9.89
CA VAL A 48 2.53 -0.39 -10.03
C VAL A 48 2.19 -1.88 -10.15
N GLY A 49 2.88 -2.58 -11.06
CA GLY A 49 2.78 -4.02 -11.16
C GLY A 49 1.44 -4.56 -11.60
N LEU A 50 0.73 -3.80 -12.45
CA LEU A 50 -0.57 -4.23 -12.96
C LEU A 50 -0.43 -5.28 -14.05
N PRO A 51 -1.43 -6.17 -14.23
CA PRO A 51 -1.47 -7.05 -15.41
C PRO A 51 -1.45 -6.24 -16.70
N ALA A 52 -0.93 -6.82 -17.77
CA ALA A 52 -0.74 -6.12 -19.05
C ALA A 52 -2.01 -5.42 -19.56
N ARG A 53 -3.17 -6.07 -19.41
CA ARG A 53 -4.44 -5.52 -19.85
C ARG A 53 -4.81 -4.24 -19.09
N ALA A 54 -4.60 -4.23 -17.78
CA ALA A 54 -4.87 -3.05 -16.95
C ALA A 54 -3.80 -1.96 -17.15
N ALA A 55 -2.55 -2.35 -17.34
CA ALA A 55 -1.44 -1.42 -17.56
C ALA A 55 -1.65 -0.56 -18.81
N LYS A 56 -2.25 -1.10 -19.87
CA LYS A 56 -2.56 -0.35 -21.09
C LYS A 56 -3.51 0.82 -20.85
N LYS A 57 -4.33 0.74 -19.81
CA LYS A 57 -5.32 1.79 -19.47
C LYS A 57 -4.77 2.78 -18.43
N ALA A 58 -3.55 2.61 -18.01
CA ALA A 58 -2.93 3.44 -16.98
C ALA A 58 -1.61 4.00 -17.52
N PRO A 59 -1.60 5.19 -18.16
CA PRO A 59 -0.42 5.73 -18.83
C PRO A 59 0.75 6.02 -17.85
N ASN A 60 0.45 6.25 -16.57
CA ASN A 60 1.48 6.47 -15.56
C ASN A 60 1.90 5.19 -14.82
N HIS A 61 1.50 4.03 -15.33
CA HIS A 61 1.82 2.73 -14.75
C HIS A 61 3.33 2.46 -14.75
N LEU A 62 3.81 1.87 -13.65
CA LEU A 62 5.18 1.37 -13.54
C LEU A 62 5.15 -0.15 -13.39
N ALA A 63 6.13 -0.83 -13.99
CA ALA A 63 6.26 -2.28 -13.88
C ALA A 63 6.61 -2.69 -12.43
N ASP A 64 7.50 -1.92 -11.80
CA ASP A 64 7.93 -2.12 -10.42
C ASP A 64 8.46 -0.80 -9.84
N LEU A 65 9.00 -0.84 -8.63
CA LEU A 65 9.52 0.33 -7.95
C LEU A 65 11.00 0.60 -8.19
N SER A 66 11.67 -0.18 -9.04
CA SER A 66 13.12 -0.08 -9.22
C SER A 66 13.60 1.27 -9.76
N THR A 67 12.76 1.94 -10.56
CA THR A 67 13.06 3.23 -11.14
C THR A 67 12.62 4.41 -10.28
N VAL A 68 11.95 4.15 -9.17
CA VAL A 68 11.47 5.20 -8.26
C VAL A 68 12.62 5.67 -7.37
N GLU A 69 12.76 6.98 -7.25
CA GLU A 69 13.77 7.59 -6.40
C GLU A 69 13.58 7.18 -4.94
N PRO A 70 14.66 6.91 -4.20
CA PRO A 70 14.54 6.63 -2.77
C PRO A 70 13.88 7.78 -2.02
N ALA A 71 13.05 7.44 -1.04
CA ALA A 71 12.39 8.39 -0.14
C ALA A 71 11.59 9.50 -0.85
N SER A 72 11.00 9.17 -2.02
CA SER A 72 10.28 10.16 -2.83
C SER A 72 8.77 10.08 -2.70
N LEU A 73 8.23 8.96 -2.22
CA LEU A 73 6.78 8.76 -2.13
C LEU A 73 6.26 9.05 -0.73
N ALA A 74 5.03 9.56 -0.66
CA ALA A 74 4.34 9.76 0.61
C ALA A 74 3.89 8.43 1.23
N ALA A 75 3.50 7.45 0.40
CA ALA A 75 3.06 6.15 0.87
C ALA A 75 3.12 5.11 -0.24
N VAL A 76 3.11 3.85 0.17
CA VAL A 76 2.91 2.69 -0.70
C VAL A 76 1.74 1.89 -0.16
N VAL A 77 0.80 1.54 -1.04
CA VAL A 77 -0.32 0.66 -0.73
C VAL A 77 -0.12 -0.64 -1.49
N GLY A 78 -0.06 -1.75 -0.79
CA GLY A 78 0.10 -3.06 -1.40
C GLY A 78 -0.92 -4.06 -0.89
N VAL A 79 -0.94 -5.24 -1.50
CA VAL A 79 -1.90 -6.29 -1.16
C VAL A 79 -1.18 -7.60 -0.87
N ASP A 80 -1.82 -8.45 -0.06
CA ASP A 80 -1.43 -9.85 0.17
C ASP A 80 0.01 -10.04 0.70
N ILE A 81 0.38 -9.27 1.71
CA ILE A 81 1.68 -9.43 2.38
C ILE A 81 1.67 -10.59 3.38
N ALA A 82 0.54 -10.82 4.05
CA ALA A 82 0.47 -11.83 5.10
C ALA A 82 0.72 -13.24 4.60
N THR A 83 0.35 -13.53 3.36
CA THR A 83 0.41 -14.89 2.79
C THR A 83 1.51 -15.11 1.77
N THR A 84 2.33 -14.10 1.47
CA THR A 84 3.43 -14.25 0.52
C THR A 84 4.76 -14.55 1.22
N ASP A 85 5.54 -15.46 0.67
CA ASP A 85 6.88 -15.75 1.18
C ASP A 85 7.86 -14.60 0.94
N ALA A 86 7.59 -13.79 -0.07
CA ALA A 86 8.44 -12.65 -0.43
C ALA A 86 8.12 -11.37 0.36
N TRP A 87 7.41 -11.47 1.48
CA TRP A 87 6.96 -10.30 2.23
C TRP A 87 8.11 -9.40 2.72
N ALA A 88 9.20 -9.99 3.16
CA ALA A 88 10.34 -9.22 3.68
C ALA A 88 10.99 -8.39 2.56
N GLU A 89 11.18 -9.00 1.40
CA GLU A 89 11.77 -8.33 0.23
C GLU A 89 10.85 -7.23 -0.28
N ARG A 90 9.54 -7.50 -0.33
CA ARG A 90 8.56 -6.52 -0.77
C ARG A 90 8.50 -5.32 0.17
N LEU A 91 8.39 -5.56 1.47
CA LEU A 91 8.34 -4.48 2.45
C LEU A 91 9.64 -3.66 2.45
N ALA A 92 10.80 -4.30 2.27
CA ALA A 92 12.07 -3.58 2.15
C ALA A 92 12.09 -2.69 0.90
N ALA A 93 11.64 -3.20 -0.24
CA ALA A 93 11.57 -2.41 -1.47
C ALA A 93 10.62 -1.23 -1.35
N TRP A 94 9.46 -1.43 -0.72
CA TRP A 94 8.49 -0.36 -0.49
C TRP A 94 9.02 0.69 0.48
N SER A 95 9.67 0.26 1.56
CA SER A 95 10.26 1.17 2.54
C SER A 95 11.33 2.08 1.92
N ARG A 96 12.10 1.55 0.97
CA ARG A 96 13.15 2.31 0.28
C ARG A 96 12.60 3.57 -0.41
N VAL A 97 11.44 3.44 -1.05
CA VAL A 97 10.87 4.52 -1.87
C VAL A 97 9.99 5.48 -1.08
N VAL A 98 9.56 5.10 0.11
CA VAL A 98 8.72 5.96 0.97
C VAL A 98 9.60 6.92 1.76
N ARG A 99 9.19 8.18 1.82
CA ARG A 99 9.91 9.19 2.60
C ARG A 99 9.89 8.87 4.09
N ASP A 100 10.81 9.44 4.84
CA ASP A 100 10.80 9.35 6.30
C ASP A 100 9.48 9.92 6.85
N GLY A 101 8.84 9.17 7.73
CA GLY A 101 7.52 9.54 8.24
C GLY A 101 6.36 9.21 7.32
N GLY A 102 6.63 8.71 6.12
CA GLY A 102 5.58 8.23 5.22
C GLY A 102 5.02 6.88 5.66
N ALA A 103 4.02 6.38 4.93
CA ALA A 103 3.29 5.20 5.34
C ALA A 103 3.43 4.04 4.37
N ILE A 104 3.41 2.84 4.92
CA ILE A 104 3.14 1.62 4.17
C ILE A 104 1.81 1.07 4.65
N ILE A 105 0.93 0.77 3.69
CA ILE A 105 -0.41 0.28 3.95
C ILE A 105 -0.61 -1.02 3.20
N VAL A 106 -1.01 -2.07 3.91
CA VAL A 106 -1.17 -3.40 3.33
C VAL A 106 -2.59 -3.88 3.52
N VAL A 107 -3.18 -4.40 2.46
CA VAL A 107 -4.52 -4.97 2.48
C VAL A 107 -4.42 -6.48 2.37
N ASP A 108 -4.88 -7.20 3.38
CA ASP A 108 -4.92 -8.66 3.41
C ASP A 108 -6.34 -9.14 3.65
N ARG A 109 -6.64 -10.35 3.17
CA ARG A 109 -7.91 -11.00 3.50
C ARG A 109 -7.73 -11.83 4.77
N GLY A 110 -8.01 -11.23 5.92
CA GLY A 110 -7.76 -11.86 7.20
C GLY A 110 -6.27 -11.81 7.57
N HIS A 111 -5.82 -12.75 8.40
CA HIS A 111 -4.42 -12.87 8.85
C HIS A 111 -3.89 -11.62 9.55
N ALA A 112 -4.73 -10.97 10.37
CA ALA A 112 -4.38 -9.71 11.03
C ALA A 112 -3.10 -9.82 11.87
N VAL A 113 -2.95 -10.87 12.65
CA VAL A 113 -1.78 -11.07 13.51
C VAL A 113 -0.51 -11.22 12.68
N LEU A 114 -0.59 -12.01 11.61
CA LEU A 114 0.56 -12.26 10.74
C LEU A 114 0.97 -11.00 9.99
N ALA A 115 0.00 -10.23 9.48
CA ALA A 115 0.27 -8.96 8.80
C ALA A 115 0.96 -7.97 9.75
N SER A 116 0.46 -7.85 10.99
CA SER A 116 1.06 -6.98 12.01
C SER A 116 2.48 -7.42 12.35
N SER A 117 2.69 -8.71 12.53
CA SER A 117 4.01 -9.27 12.84
C SER A 117 5.02 -8.98 11.75
N ARG A 118 4.64 -9.16 10.48
CA ARG A 118 5.52 -8.90 9.34
C ARG A 118 5.85 -7.41 9.21
N ALA A 119 4.88 -6.55 9.42
CA ALA A 119 5.09 -5.10 9.41
C ALA A 119 6.08 -4.68 10.51
N LEU A 120 5.92 -5.23 11.70
CA LEU A 120 6.82 -4.96 12.82
C LEU A 120 8.24 -5.46 12.52
N CYS A 121 8.37 -6.67 11.99
CA CYS A 121 9.66 -7.24 11.61
C CYS A 121 10.36 -6.43 10.51
N ALA A 122 9.59 -5.77 9.65
CA ALA A 122 10.13 -4.90 8.60
C ALA A 122 10.58 -3.53 9.13
N GLY A 123 10.38 -3.26 10.42
CA GLY A 123 10.81 -2.02 11.05
C GLY A 123 9.81 -0.88 10.99
N LEU A 124 8.57 -1.16 10.63
CA LEU A 124 7.52 -0.14 10.63
C LEU A 124 7.11 0.20 12.06
N SER A 125 6.78 1.46 12.28
CA SER A 125 6.36 1.95 13.60
C SER A 125 4.91 2.44 13.57
N GLU A 126 4.35 2.66 14.74
CA GLU A 126 2.98 3.15 14.93
C GLU A 126 1.96 2.35 14.13
N LEU A 127 2.04 1.02 14.29
CA LEU A 127 1.18 0.10 13.58
C LEU A 127 -0.28 0.26 13.98
N GLU A 128 -1.15 0.30 12.98
CA GLU A 128 -2.60 0.32 13.18
C GLU A 128 -3.24 -0.68 12.25
N GLN A 129 -4.35 -1.25 12.69
CA GLN A 129 -5.14 -2.15 11.85
C GLN A 129 -6.58 -1.70 11.84
N ARG A 130 -7.18 -1.74 10.66
CA ARG A 130 -8.59 -1.44 10.45
C ARG A 130 -9.23 -2.62 9.75
N HIS A 131 -10.36 -3.06 10.29
CA HIS A 131 -11.12 -4.15 9.66
C HIS A 131 -12.14 -3.55 8.70
N ALA A 132 -12.12 -4.04 7.47
CA ALA A 132 -13.00 -3.55 6.40
C ALA A 132 -13.65 -4.76 5.72
N GLY A 133 -14.79 -5.20 6.24
CA GLY A 133 -15.42 -6.42 5.79
C GLY A 133 -14.53 -7.63 6.11
N ARG A 134 -14.16 -8.38 5.08
CA ARG A 134 -13.24 -9.53 5.21
C ARG A 134 -11.78 -9.14 5.10
N SER A 135 -11.52 -7.86 4.84
CA SER A 135 -10.15 -7.37 4.67
C SER A 135 -9.63 -6.77 5.97
N VAL A 136 -8.33 -6.84 6.14
CA VAL A 136 -7.61 -6.16 7.22
C VAL A 136 -6.63 -5.19 6.57
N VAL A 137 -6.72 -3.93 6.93
CA VAL A 137 -5.82 -2.90 6.44
C VAL A 137 -4.81 -2.59 7.55
N THR A 138 -3.57 -2.96 7.34
CA THR A 138 -2.47 -2.74 8.28
C THR A 138 -1.63 -1.57 7.79
N SER A 139 -1.43 -0.58 8.63
CA SER A 139 -0.60 0.58 8.30
C SER A 139 0.52 0.76 9.31
N GLY A 140 1.64 1.27 8.83
CA GLY A 140 2.79 1.61 9.67
C GLY A 140 3.59 2.73 9.05
N LEU A 141 4.39 3.41 9.84
CA LEU A 141 5.22 4.51 9.39
C LEU A 141 6.64 4.03 9.10
N VAL A 142 7.23 4.61 8.07
CA VAL A 142 8.60 4.34 7.67
C VAL A 142 9.54 5.32 8.37
N THR A 143 10.60 4.80 8.97
CA THR A 143 11.66 5.61 9.55
C THR A 143 12.97 5.25 8.87
N HIS A 144 13.63 6.25 8.30
CA HIS A 144 14.96 6.09 7.73
C HIS A 144 15.97 6.59 8.73
N LEU A 145 16.81 5.68 9.20
CA LEU A 145 17.91 6.03 10.10
C LEU A 145 19.14 6.43 9.29
N ASP A 146 19.69 7.57 9.59
CA ASP A 146 20.94 8.05 8.96
C ASP A 146 22.16 7.38 9.60
#